data_60d50e0daabfb46f5df5fc30b8d79747
#
_entry.id   60d50e0daabfb46f5df5fc30b8d79747
#
_cell.length_a   1.000
_cell.length_b   1.000
_cell.length_c   1.000
_cell.angle_alpha   90.00
_cell.angle_beta   90.00
_cell.angle_gamma   90.00
#
_symmetry.space_group_name_H-M   'P 1'
#
loop_
_entity.id
_entity.type
_entity.pdbx_description
1 polymer ?
#
loop_
_entity_poly.entity_id
_entity_poly.type
_entity_poly.pdbx_seq_one_letter_code
_entity_poly.pdbx_strand_id
1 'polypeptide(L)'
;MTLKTIVKGQAKGVVLKSNNPINFLGTVDKKTGIISDEKHDLFQKSIKDTILVFPHGIGSSVGAYTIYSLKSNNSAPCAMICQKADLIVASGCALANIPLVIVTKEEFESLENGKEINIDTDKNLL
;
A
#
# COMPACT_ATOMS: atom_id res chain seq x y z
N MET A 1 -1.11 -18.83 1.94
CA MET A 1 -1.41 -17.64 2.76
C MET A 1 -2.84 -17.23 2.50
N THR A 2 -3.65 -17.16 3.54
CA THR A 2 -5.06 -16.77 3.43
C THR A 2 -5.19 -15.25 3.40
N LEU A 3 -5.81 -14.71 2.37
CA LEU A 3 -5.97 -13.25 2.21
C LEU A 3 -7.36 -12.81 2.65
N LYS A 4 -7.41 -11.73 3.42
CA LYS A 4 -8.66 -11.00 3.62
C LYS A 4 -8.68 -9.86 2.60
N THR A 5 -9.48 -10.03 1.54
CA THR A 5 -9.55 -9.09 0.44
C THR A 5 -10.45 -7.91 0.78
N ILE A 6 -9.94 -6.70 0.67
CA ILE A 6 -10.70 -5.46 0.82
C ILE A 6 -11.03 -4.89 -0.56
N VAL A 7 -10.06 -4.83 -1.46
CA VAL A 7 -10.25 -4.42 -2.86
C VAL A 7 -9.68 -5.50 -3.75
N LYS A 8 -10.51 -6.04 -4.64
CA LYS A 8 -10.13 -7.14 -5.54
C LYS A 8 -9.16 -6.68 -6.61
N GLY A 9 -8.32 -7.60 -7.05
CA GLY A 9 -7.47 -7.38 -8.21
C GLY A 9 -6.29 -8.32 -8.26
N GLN A 10 -5.46 -8.08 -9.26
CA GLN A 10 -4.24 -8.82 -9.50
C GLN A 10 -3.10 -7.84 -9.67
N ALA A 11 -1.94 -8.19 -9.15
CA ALA A 11 -0.75 -7.36 -9.30
C ALA A 11 0.52 -8.20 -9.17
N LYS A 12 1.57 -7.74 -9.83
CA LYS A 12 2.90 -8.31 -9.70
C LYS A 12 3.88 -7.16 -9.48
N GLY A 13 4.74 -7.30 -8.52
CA GLY A 13 5.72 -6.25 -8.24
C GLY A 13 6.68 -6.63 -7.13
N VAL A 14 7.56 -5.70 -6.84
CA VAL A 14 8.57 -5.84 -5.80
C VAL A 14 8.03 -5.26 -4.49
N VAL A 15 8.18 -6.01 -3.41
CA VAL A 15 7.76 -5.57 -2.08
C VAL A 15 8.60 -4.38 -1.63
N LEU A 16 7.92 -3.31 -1.25
CA LEU A 16 8.49 -2.19 -0.48
C LEU A 16 7.81 -2.21 0.88
N LYS A 17 8.55 -2.59 1.91
CA LYS A 17 7.99 -2.85 3.24
C LYS A 17 8.40 -1.80 4.24
N SER A 18 7.41 -1.32 5.00
CA SER A 18 7.59 -0.43 6.13
C SER A 18 7.03 -1.08 7.40
N ASN A 19 7.67 -0.82 8.53
CA ASN A 19 7.14 -1.18 9.84
C ASN A 19 6.36 -0.02 10.49
N ASN A 20 6.27 1.11 9.79
CA ASN A 20 5.60 2.31 10.29
C ASN A 20 4.32 2.57 9.52
N PRO A 21 3.27 3.10 10.20
CA PRO A 21 2.07 3.57 9.49
C PRO A 21 2.42 4.68 8.49
N ILE A 22 1.57 4.87 7.49
CA ILE A 22 1.78 5.90 6.47
C ILE A 22 0.66 6.93 6.54
N ASN A 23 1.05 8.20 6.65
CA ASN A 23 0.15 9.34 6.50
C ASN A 23 0.24 9.82 5.05
N PHE A 24 -0.73 9.44 4.23
CA PHE A 24 -0.69 9.76 2.80
C PHE A 24 -0.83 11.26 2.54
N LEU A 25 -1.64 11.95 3.33
CA LEU A 25 -1.79 13.40 3.15
C LEU A 25 -0.54 14.11 3.68
N GLY A 26 0.15 14.81 2.79
CA GLY A 26 1.28 15.67 3.15
C GLY A 26 2.62 14.97 3.27
N THR A 27 2.68 13.64 3.27
CA THR A 27 3.96 12.93 3.37
C THR A 27 4.32 12.10 2.15
N VAL A 28 3.39 11.95 1.22
CA VAL A 28 3.64 11.24 -0.04
C VAL A 28 3.42 12.22 -1.18
N ASP A 29 4.43 12.41 -2.02
CA ASP A 29 4.34 13.27 -3.20
C ASP A 29 3.40 12.62 -4.22
N LYS A 30 2.33 13.31 -4.59
CA LYS A 30 1.30 12.78 -5.49
C LYS A 30 1.80 12.52 -6.91
N LYS A 31 2.85 13.22 -7.34
CA LYS A 31 3.36 13.12 -8.70
C LYS A 31 4.43 12.04 -8.84
N THR A 32 5.18 11.79 -7.80
CA THR A 32 6.34 10.87 -7.84
C THR A 32 6.17 9.64 -6.98
N GLY A 33 5.27 9.68 -5.99
CA GLY A 33 5.13 8.62 -5.01
C GLY A 33 6.24 8.60 -3.97
N ILE A 34 7.09 9.63 -3.92
CA ILE A 34 8.22 9.67 -2.98
C ILE A 34 7.73 10.07 -1.59
N ILE A 35 8.20 9.36 -0.57
CA ILE A 35 7.90 9.67 0.82
C ILE A 35 8.84 10.77 1.30
N SER A 36 8.26 11.89 1.77
CA SER A 36 8.98 13.09 2.17
C SER A 36 9.12 13.26 3.68
N ASP A 37 8.60 12.32 4.48
CA ASP A 37 8.73 12.36 5.93
C ASP A 37 10.09 11.83 6.36
N GLU A 38 10.94 12.72 6.88
CA GLU A 38 12.31 12.39 7.30
C GLU A 38 12.37 11.35 8.42
N LYS A 39 11.30 11.20 9.19
CA LYS A 39 11.24 10.26 10.31
C LYS A 39 10.73 8.89 9.89
N HIS A 40 10.26 8.75 8.66
CA HIS A 40 9.71 7.49 8.17
C HIS A 40 10.83 6.59 7.64
N ASP A 41 10.72 5.28 7.84
CA ASP A 41 11.71 4.31 7.37
C ASP A 41 11.80 4.23 5.83
N LEU A 42 10.77 4.72 5.12
CA LEU A 42 10.79 4.79 3.65
C LEU A 42 11.13 6.20 3.13
N PHE A 43 11.72 7.06 3.95
CA PHE A 43 12.09 8.40 3.53
C PHE A 43 12.90 8.39 2.23
N GLN A 44 12.50 9.23 1.27
CA GLN A 44 13.10 9.36 -0.07
C GLN A 44 12.90 8.17 -1.00
N LYS A 45 12.16 7.14 -0.59
CA LYS A 45 11.81 6.03 -1.46
C LYS A 45 10.48 6.30 -2.15
N SER A 46 10.35 5.83 -3.40
CA SER A 46 9.10 5.93 -4.15
C SER A 46 8.28 4.65 -3.97
N ILE A 47 6.99 4.83 -3.70
CA ILE A 47 6.04 3.71 -3.63
C ILE A 47 5.49 3.32 -5.00
N LYS A 48 5.85 4.06 -6.04
CA LYS A 48 5.37 3.83 -7.41
C LYS A 48 5.69 2.42 -7.88
N ASP A 49 4.67 1.75 -8.43
CA ASP A 49 4.76 0.42 -9.04
C ASP A 49 5.21 -0.68 -8.10
N THR A 50 5.25 -0.42 -6.79
CA THR A 50 5.63 -1.43 -5.80
C THR A 50 4.41 -2.18 -5.29
N ILE A 51 4.66 -3.31 -4.61
CA ILE A 51 3.69 -3.90 -3.69
C ILE A 51 4.01 -3.30 -2.33
N LEU A 52 3.23 -2.32 -1.90
CA LEU A 52 3.49 -1.57 -0.67
C LEU A 52 2.94 -2.32 0.53
N VAL A 53 3.83 -2.71 1.44
CA VAL A 53 3.52 -3.48 2.63
C VAL A 53 3.77 -2.61 3.86
N PHE A 54 2.72 -2.34 4.63
CA PHE A 54 2.82 -1.46 5.80
C PHE A 54 1.69 -1.77 6.79
N PRO A 55 1.80 -1.35 8.07
CA PRO A 55 0.80 -1.75 9.05
C PRO A 55 -0.61 -1.21 8.77
N HIS A 56 -0.76 0.08 8.55
CA HIS A 56 -2.03 0.74 8.28
C HIS A 56 -1.79 2.22 7.92
N GLY A 57 -2.81 2.89 7.43
CA GLY A 57 -2.77 4.34 7.24
C GLY A 57 -3.06 5.08 8.53
N ILE A 58 -2.62 6.34 8.61
CA ILE A 58 -2.94 7.28 9.70
C ILE A 58 -3.19 8.65 9.12
N GLY A 59 -3.65 9.56 9.96
CA GLY A 59 -3.81 10.96 9.60
C GLY A 59 -5.23 11.28 9.11
N SER A 60 -5.32 12.32 8.29
CA SER A 60 -6.59 12.84 7.81
C SER A 60 -7.29 11.89 6.84
N SER A 61 -8.62 11.84 6.90
CA SER A 61 -9.43 11.10 5.93
C SER A 61 -9.25 11.61 4.49
N VAL A 62 -8.77 12.85 4.32
CA VAL A 62 -8.42 13.40 3.02
C VAL A 62 -7.27 12.62 2.37
N GLY A 63 -6.50 11.87 3.15
CA GLY A 63 -5.47 10.98 2.62
C GLY A 63 -5.98 9.97 1.61
N ALA A 64 -7.27 9.60 1.67
CA ALA A 64 -7.88 8.73 0.66
C ALA A 64 -7.83 9.38 -0.74
N TYR A 65 -8.01 10.67 -0.83
CA TYR A 65 -7.91 11.40 -2.10
C TYR A 65 -6.46 11.49 -2.59
N THR A 66 -5.50 11.52 -1.67
CA THR A 66 -4.08 11.44 -2.03
C THR A 66 -3.79 10.12 -2.73
N ILE A 67 -4.32 9.01 -2.22
CA ILE A 67 -4.17 7.70 -2.86
C ILE A 67 -4.78 7.71 -4.27
N TYR A 68 -5.97 8.28 -4.41
CA TYR A 68 -6.60 8.42 -5.71
C TYR A 68 -5.74 9.26 -6.68
N SER A 69 -5.18 10.36 -6.20
CA SER A 69 -4.30 11.23 -7.00
C SER A 69 -3.03 10.52 -7.44
N LEU A 70 -2.45 9.69 -6.58
CA LEU A 70 -1.31 8.86 -6.94
C LEU A 70 -1.63 7.97 -8.14
N LYS A 71 -2.80 7.34 -8.13
CA LYS A 71 -3.23 6.49 -9.25
C LYS A 71 -3.42 7.32 -10.53
N SER A 72 -4.07 8.47 -10.42
CA SER A 72 -4.29 9.38 -11.56
C SER A 72 -2.99 9.88 -12.18
N ASN A 73 -1.95 10.04 -11.36
CA ASN A 73 -0.63 10.50 -11.80
C ASN A 73 0.30 9.35 -12.19
N ASN A 74 -0.18 8.11 -12.20
CA ASN A 74 0.63 6.92 -12.47
C ASN A 74 1.80 6.76 -11.48
N SER A 75 1.60 7.18 -10.23
CA SER A 75 2.61 7.13 -9.17
C SER A 75 2.22 6.23 -8.01
N ALA A 76 1.11 5.51 -8.16
CA ALA A 76 0.60 4.62 -7.12
C ALA A 76 1.35 3.29 -7.08
N PRO A 77 1.35 2.61 -5.93
CA PRO A 77 1.74 1.21 -5.89
C PRO A 77 0.77 0.36 -6.72
N CYS A 78 1.21 -0.80 -7.16
CA CYS A 78 0.34 -1.71 -7.91
C CYS A 78 -0.60 -2.49 -7.00
N ALA A 79 -0.28 -2.60 -5.71
CA ALA A 79 -1.14 -3.20 -4.69
C ALA A 79 -0.66 -2.77 -3.31
N MET A 80 -1.53 -2.92 -2.30
CA MET A 80 -1.19 -2.65 -0.90
C MET A 80 -1.51 -3.85 -0.03
N ILE A 81 -0.64 -4.14 0.92
CA ILE A 81 -0.82 -5.20 1.91
C ILE A 81 -0.67 -4.56 3.29
N CYS A 82 -1.70 -4.70 4.12
CA CYS A 82 -1.74 -4.12 5.46
C CYS A 82 -2.07 -5.17 6.51
N GLN A 83 -1.80 -4.84 7.78
CA GLN A 83 -2.21 -5.66 8.92
C GLN A 83 -3.62 -5.30 9.38
N LYS A 84 -4.06 -4.09 9.10
CA LYS A 84 -5.34 -3.55 9.57
C LYS A 84 -6.03 -2.78 8.46
N ALA A 85 -7.33 -2.99 8.30
CA ALA A 85 -8.14 -2.26 7.34
C ALA A 85 -8.59 -0.94 7.97
N ASP A 86 -7.84 0.13 7.80
CA ASP A 86 -8.26 1.46 8.20
C ASP A 86 -9.08 2.12 7.09
N LEU A 87 -9.89 3.10 7.47
CA LEU A 87 -10.83 3.73 6.56
C LEU A 87 -10.13 4.51 5.43
N ILE A 88 -8.98 5.12 5.73
CA ILE A 88 -8.25 5.95 4.76
C ILE A 88 -7.76 5.08 3.60
N VAL A 89 -7.05 4.02 3.91
CA VAL A 89 -6.46 3.13 2.90
C VAL A 89 -7.56 2.34 2.18
N ALA A 90 -8.56 1.85 2.92
CA ALA A 90 -9.67 1.11 2.31
C ALA A 90 -10.43 1.98 1.31
N SER A 91 -10.80 3.21 1.71
CA SER A 91 -11.51 4.15 0.83
C SER A 91 -10.65 4.57 -0.36
N GLY A 92 -9.38 4.89 -0.11
CA GLY A 92 -8.48 5.33 -1.16
C GLY A 92 -8.22 4.26 -2.20
N CYS A 93 -7.97 3.03 -1.77
CA CYS A 93 -7.75 1.91 -2.67
C CYS A 93 -9.01 1.55 -3.45
N ALA A 94 -10.19 1.63 -2.82
CA ALA A 94 -11.46 1.40 -3.50
C ALA A 94 -11.70 2.43 -4.60
N LEU A 95 -11.49 3.72 -4.30
CA LEU A 95 -11.64 4.81 -5.27
C LEU A 95 -10.63 4.68 -6.43
N ALA A 96 -9.40 4.30 -6.10
CA ALA A 96 -8.30 4.25 -7.07
C ALA A 96 -8.22 2.90 -7.80
N ASN A 97 -9.03 1.93 -7.40
CA ASN A 97 -8.98 0.57 -7.94
C ASN A 97 -7.60 -0.07 -7.78
N ILE A 98 -7.03 0.09 -6.58
CA ILE A 98 -5.77 -0.53 -6.21
C ILE A 98 -6.08 -1.76 -5.35
N PRO A 99 -5.61 -2.97 -5.71
CA PRO A 99 -5.84 -4.15 -4.88
C PRO A 99 -5.32 -3.93 -3.45
N LEU A 100 -6.12 -4.28 -2.46
CA LEU A 100 -5.79 -4.16 -1.05
C LEU A 100 -6.16 -5.44 -0.32
N VAL A 101 -5.20 -6.04 0.35
CA VAL A 101 -5.41 -7.23 1.17
C VAL A 101 -4.87 -7.02 2.58
N ILE A 102 -5.51 -7.69 3.53
CA ILE A 102 -5.11 -7.68 4.94
C ILE A 102 -4.52 -9.04 5.27
N VAL A 103 -3.40 -9.04 5.96
CA VAL A 103 -2.69 -10.25 6.38
C VAL A 103 -2.54 -10.27 7.89
N THR A 104 -2.25 -11.44 8.45
CA THR A 104 -1.96 -11.58 9.87
C THR A 104 -0.59 -10.97 10.19
N LYS A 105 -0.32 -10.79 11.48
CA LYS A 105 0.99 -10.31 11.93
C LYS A 105 2.12 -11.25 11.46
N GLU A 106 1.92 -12.55 11.56
CA GLU A 106 2.92 -13.54 11.15
C GLU A 106 3.17 -13.50 9.64
N GLU A 107 2.10 -13.38 8.86
CA GLU A 107 2.19 -13.25 7.41
C GLU A 107 2.89 -11.94 7.02
N PHE A 108 2.58 -10.85 7.71
CA PHE A 108 3.25 -9.57 7.50
C PHE A 108 4.75 -9.69 7.76
N GLU A 109 5.13 -10.34 8.86
CA GLU A 109 6.54 -10.52 9.20
C GLU A 109 7.28 -11.40 8.19
N SER A 110 6.57 -12.34 7.54
CA SER A 110 7.17 -13.23 6.54
C SER A 110 7.43 -12.54 5.19
N LEU A 111 6.80 -11.41 4.93
CA LEU A 111 7.01 -10.68 3.68
C LEU A 111 8.35 -9.93 3.73
N GLU A 112 9.19 -10.18 2.73
CA GLU A 112 10.54 -9.63 2.69
C GLU A 112 10.62 -8.44 1.74
N ASN A 113 11.23 -7.36 2.22
CA ASN A 113 11.49 -6.18 1.39
C ASN A 113 12.38 -6.56 0.21
N GLY A 114 12.06 -6.05 -0.97
CA GLY A 114 12.85 -6.29 -2.19
C GLY A 114 12.50 -7.56 -2.96
N LYS A 115 11.63 -8.41 -2.42
CA LYS A 115 11.25 -9.67 -3.08
C LYS A 115 10.11 -9.44 -4.06
N GLU A 116 10.17 -10.06 -5.23
CA GLU A 116 9.08 -10.01 -6.21
C GLU A 116 7.97 -10.99 -5.81
N ILE A 117 6.73 -10.52 -5.77
CA ILE A 117 5.57 -11.36 -5.47
C ILE A 117 4.41 -11.07 -6.42
N ASN A 118 3.48 -12.00 -6.48
CA ASN A 118 2.20 -11.86 -7.19
C ASN A 118 1.07 -11.85 -6.18
N ILE A 119 0.07 -11.00 -6.42
CA ILE A 119 -1.20 -11.01 -5.69
C ILE A 119 -2.29 -11.35 -6.70
N ASP A 120 -3.12 -12.32 -6.35
CA ASP A 120 -4.33 -12.64 -7.10
C ASP A 120 -5.44 -12.92 -6.10
N THR A 121 -6.33 -11.94 -5.91
CA THR A 121 -7.39 -12.07 -4.90
C THR A 121 -8.45 -13.08 -5.27
N ASP A 122 -8.64 -13.37 -6.56
CA ASP A 122 -9.60 -14.40 -7.00
C ASP A 122 -9.11 -15.81 -6.66
N LYS A 123 -7.78 -16.00 -6.65
CA LYS A 123 -7.16 -17.27 -6.30
C LYS A 123 -6.67 -17.31 -4.86
N ASN A 124 -6.88 -16.24 -4.10
CA ASN A 124 -6.40 -16.12 -2.72
C ASN A 124 -4.88 -16.35 -2.60
N LEU A 125 -4.12 -15.86 -3.59
CA LEU A 125 -2.67 -16.03 -3.68
C LEU A 125 -1.93 -14.75 -3.30
N LEU A 126 -0.80 -14.95 -2.67
CA LEU A 126 0.13 -13.89 -2.36
C LEU A 126 1.56 -14.30 -2.76
#